data_d6b7d207b3ec5a17fc5d097e456e6033
#
_entry.id   d6b7d207b3ec5a17fc5d097e456e6033
#
_cell.length_a   1.000
_cell.length_b   1.000
_cell.length_c   1.000
_cell.angle_alpha   90.00
_cell.angle_beta   90.00
_cell.angle_gamma   90.00
#
_symmetry.space_group_name_H-M   'P 1'
#
loop_
_entity.id
_entity.type
_entity.pdbx_description
1 polymer ?
#
loop_
_entity_poly.entity_id
_entity_poly.type
_entity_poly.pdbx_seq_one_letter_code
_entity_poly.pdbx_strand_id
1 'polypeptide(L)'
;MTPAAATLFRQQAFINGQWCDAEDASTQEIFNPANGAAIGQVPNMGAVETQRTIAAANAAWPAWRARTAKDRSTILKRWHALMLENADALAELLTLEQGKPLAEAKGEILYAASFIEWFAEEAKRIYGDTIPSHKGDARIVVSKEPIGVVAAITPWNFPAAMITRKAGPALAAGCPCIVKPAPETPFSALAMAALAEQAGIPAGIFNVITGDAVAIGGELTASTEVRKLSFTGSTPIGKLLMAQCANTLKKVSLELGGNAPFIVFDDADLERAIEGALIAKYRNAGQTCVCVNRFLVQDGIYEAFVSRLAERVGEFTVGDGFAANVNQGPLINERAVAKVEDHVQDALSKGARLLCGGERHALGHGFFQPTVLADVSLSMKVAREETFGPLAAVFRFSSEAEAVQLANDTEYGLAAYCYTRDLGRAWRMSEALEYGMVGINEGLISTEVAPFGGIKSSGLGREGSKYGIEDYLEIKYTLMGGL
;
A
#
# COMPACT_ATOMS: atom_id res chain seq x y z
N MET A 1 -23.28 -10.71 6.76
CA MET A 1 -22.20 -11.53 6.17
C MET A 1 -22.83 -12.68 5.40
N THR A 2 -22.44 -12.85 4.12
CA THR A 2 -22.89 -13.98 3.30
C THR A 2 -22.31 -15.31 3.80
N PRO A 3 -22.92 -16.46 3.47
CA PRO A 3 -22.36 -17.78 3.83
C PRO A 3 -20.92 -17.96 3.33
N ALA A 4 -20.60 -17.47 2.12
CA ALA A 4 -19.25 -17.54 1.55
C ALA A 4 -18.23 -16.74 2.37
N ALA A 5 -18.54 -15.49 2.74
CA ALA A 5 -17.69 -14.67 3.59
C ALA A 5 -17.54 -15.29 5.00
N ALA A 6 -18.61 -15.88 5.56
CA ALA A 6 -18.56 -16.55 6.86
C ALA A 6 -17.61 -17.74 6.87
N THR A 7 -17.45 -18.47 5.75
CA THR A 7 -16.48 -19.59 5.66
C THR A 7 -15.02 -19.13 5.67
N LEU A 8 -14.75 -17.87 5.29
CA LEU A 8 -13.41 -17.28 5.31
C LEU A 8 -13.14 -16.41 6.54
N PHE A 9 -14.17 -16.06 7.28
CA PHE A 9 -14.04 -15.24 8.47
C PHE A 9 -13.31 -16.03 9.58
N ARG A 10 -12.16 -15.52 10.00
CA ARG A 10 -11.33 -16.12 11.05
C ARG A 10 -11.05 -15.09 12.13
N GLN A 11 -11.09 -15.55 13.38
CA GLN A 11 -10.84 -14.73 14.58
C GLN A 11 -9.60 -15.20 15.36
N GLN A 12 -8.76 -16.01 14.74
CA GLN A 12 -7.51 -16.53 15.30
C GLN A 12 -6.34 -16.17 14.41
N ALA A 13 -5.16 -16.00 14.97
CA ALA A 13 -3.92 -15.84 14.22
C ALA A 13 -3.55 -17.14 13.50
N PHE A 14 -2.85 -17.06 12.38
CA PHE A 14 -2.39 -18.21 11.60
C PHE A 14 -0.88 -18.35 11.70
N ILE A 15 -0.42 -19.29 12.53
CA ILE A 15 1.00 -19.49 12.81
C ILE A 15 1.36 -20.96 12.61
N ASN A 16 2.39 -21.23 11.80
CA ASN A 16 2.89 -22.58 11.53
C ASN A 16 1.81 -23.57 11.05
N GLY A 17 0.89 -23.11 10.21
CA GLY A 17 -0.22 -23.92 9.69
C GLY A 17 -1.32 -24.22 10.72
N GLN A 18 -1.37 -23.46 11.81
CA GLN A 18 -2.37 -23.63 12.87
C GLN A 18 -3.08 -22.30 13.18
N TRP A 19 -4.36 -22.38 13.43
CA TRP A 19 -5.16 -21.28 13.95
C TRP A 19 -5.04 -21.26 15.47
N CYS A 20 -4.58 -20.13 16.03
CA CYS A 20 -4.28 -20.07 17.47
C CYS A 20 -4.67 -18.72 18.08
N ASP A 21 -4.96 -18.77 19.37
CA ASP A 21 -5.24 -17.62 20.23
C ASP A 21 -3.93 -17.12 20.88
N ALA A 22 -3.97 -15.95 21.53
CA ALA A 22 -2.87 -15.47 22.36
C ALA A 22 -2.68 -16.38 23.58
N GLU A 23 -1.44 -16.55 24.06
CA GLU A 23 -1.13 -17.44 25.20
C GLU A 23 -1.82 -16.99 26.50
N ASP A 24 -2.04 -15.69 26.66
CA ASP A 24 -2.76 -15.09 27.78
C ASP A 24 -4.26 -14.94 27.53
N ALA A 25 -4.76 -15.45 26.42
CA ALA A 25 -6.14 -15.34 25.94
C ALA A 25 -6.62 -13.88 25.76
N SER A 26 -5.71 -12.91 25.67
CA SER A 26 -6.07 -11.52 25.40
C SER A 26 -6.53 -11.33 23.96
N THR A 27 -7.51 -10.45 23.76
CA THR A 27 -8.12 -10.18 22.45
C THR A 27 -8.22 -8.69 22.21
N GLN A 28 -8.34 -8.32 20.92
CA GLN A 28 -8.64 -6.98 20.46
C GLN A 28 -9.94 -7.01 19.65
N GLU A 29 -10.89 -6.16 19.99
CA GLU A 29 -12.11 -5.96 19.19
C GLU A 29 -11.85 -5.17 17.93
N ILE A 30 -12.54 -5.56 16.86
CA ILE A 30 -12.49 -4.91 15.54
C ILE A 30 -13.86 -4.31 15.25
N PHE A 31 -13.87 -3.09 14.74
CA PHE A 31 -15.09 -2.31 14.56
C PHE A 31 -15.31 -1.94 13.09
N ASN A 32 -16.58 -1.90 12.68
CA ASN A 32 -16.97 -1.36 11.39
C ASN A 32 -16.92 0.18 11.45
N PRO A 33 -16.09 0.85 10.64
CA PRO A 33 -15.97 2.31 10.68
C PRO A 33 -17.24 3.06 10.23
N ALA A 34 -18.16 2.39 9.53
CA ALA A 34 -19.39 3.01 9.06
C ALA A 34 -20.41 3.21 10.18
N ASN A 35 -20.43 2.36 11.21
CA ASN A 35 -21.46 2.38 12.24
C ASN A 35 -20.95 2.13 13.66
N GLY A 36 -19.65 1.90 13.83
CA GLY A 36 -19.02 1.63 15.12
C GLY A 36 -19.38 0.27 15.75
N ALA A 37 -20.09 -0.61 15.02
CA ALA A 37 -20.44 -1.93 15.54
C ALA A 37 -19.21 -2.85 15.59
N ALA A 38 -19.08 -3.62 16.67
CA ALA A 38 -18.07 -4.68 16.74
C ALA A 38 -18.40 -5.77 15.72
N ILE A 39 -17.42 -6.12 14.88
CA ILE A 39 -17.55 -7.15 13.83
C ILE A 39 -16.92 -8.47 14.23
N GLY A 40 -16.06 -8.46 15.24
CA GLY A 40 -15.37 -9.63 15.77
C GLY A 40 -14.18 -9.23 16.61
N GLN A 41 -13.40 -10.22 16.98
CA GLN A 41 -12.17 -10.02 17.76
C GLN A 41 -11.04 -10.87 17.21
N VAL A 42 -9.80 -10.47 17.47
CA VAL A 42 -8.59 -11.23 17.13
C VAL A 42 -7.66 -11.31 18.33
N PRO A 43 -6.74 -12.30 18.38
CA PRO A 43 -5.77 -12.41 19.47
C PRO A 43 -4.91 -11.14 19.56
N ASN A 44 -4.70 -10.64 20.78
CA ASN A 44 -3.77 -9.55 21.06
C ASN A 44 -2.40 -10.09 21.46
N MET A 45 -1.69 -10.66 20.49
CA MET A 45 -0.39 -11.30 20.67
C MET A 45 0.74 -10.29 20.92
N GLY A 46 1.82 -10.76 21.52
CA GLY A 46 2.99 -9.96 21.88
C GLY A 46 4.33 -10.60 21.46
N ALA A 47 5.34 -10.38 22.30
CA ALA A 47 6.72 -10.81 22.03
C ALA A 47 6.84 -12.34 21.94
N VAL A 48 6.19 -13.09 22.84
CA VAL A 48 6.34 -14.56 22.95
C VAL A 48 5.85 -15.26 21.68
N GLU A 49 4.65 -14.92 21.22
CA GLU A 49 4.09 -15.50 20.00
C GLU A 49 4.86 -15.07 18.76
N THR A 50 5.42 -13.84 18.77
CA THR A 50 6.26 -13.35 17.67
C THR A 50 7.55 -14.16 17.57
N GLN A 51 8.23 -14.39 18.68
CA GLN A 51 9.44 -15.25 18.73
C GLN A 51 9.14 -16.67 18.23
N ARG A 52 8.03 -17.26 18.67
CA ARG A 52 7.57 -18.58 18.20
C ARG A 52 7.29 -18.58 16.70
N THR A 53 6.67 -17.52 16.18
CA THR A 53 6.38 -17.38 14.74
C THR A 53 7.65 -17.26 13.92
N ILE A 54 8.65 -16.49 14.38
CA ILE A 54 9.95 -16.35 13.74
C ILE A 54 10.68 -17.71 13.70
N ALA A 55 10.71 -18.43 14.83
CA ALA A 55 11.35 -19.74 14.92
C ALA A 55 10.67 -20.74 13.95
N ALA A 56 9.33 -20.77 13.88
CA ALA A 56 8.59 -21.63 12.97
C ALA A 56 8.90 -21.31 11.49
N ALA A 57 8.93 -20.03 11.13
CA ALA A 57 9.26 -19.58 9.78
C ALA A 57 10.70 -19.96 9.40
N ASN A 58 11.66 -19.78 10.31
CA ASN A 58 13.05 -20.13 10.10
C ASN A 58 13.24 -21.66 9.95
N ALA A 59 12.55 -22.45 10.76
CA ALA A 59 12.58 -23.91 10.66
C ALA A 59 11.98 -24.44 9.34
N ALA A 60 10.94 -23.80 8.83
CA ALA A 60 10.30 -24.18 7.57
C ALA A 60 11.09 -23.75 6.31
N TRP A 61 11.94 -22.74 6.42
CA TRP A 61 12.65 -22.11 5.29
C TRP A 61 13.51 -23.08 4.46
N PRO A 62 14.36 -23.98 5.03
CA PRO A 62 15.23 -24.86 4.22
C PRO A 62 14.44 -25.73 3.24
N ALA A 63 13.29 -26.26 3.63
CA ALA A 63 12.44 -27.06 2.75
C ALA A 63 11.77 -26.23 1.66
N TRP A 64 11.39 -24.97 1.95
CA TRP A 64 10.78 -24.07 0.97
C TRP A 64 11.79 -23.54 -0.06
N ARG A 65 12.98 -23.11 0.39
CA ARG A 65 14.03 -22.64 -0.53
C ARG A 65 14.54 -23.74 -1.46
N ALA A 66 14.50 -24.99 -1.03
CA ALA A 66 14.91 -26.15 -1.82
C ALA A 66 13.91 -26.53 -2.93
N ARG A 67 12.66 -26.03 -2.88
CA ARG A 67 11.68 -26.26 -3.95
C ARG A 67 12.11 -25.54 -5.22
N THR A 68 11.78 -26.15 -6.37
CA THR A 68 12.01 -25.49 -7.66
C THR A 68 11.14 -24.23 -7.79
N ALA A 69 11.60 -23.28 -8.60
CA ALA A 69 10.80 -22.08 -8.91
C ALA A 69 9.43 -22.46 -9.52
N LYS A 70 9.38 -23.55 -10.32
CA LYS A 70 8.13 -24.07 -10.89
C LYS A 70 7.14 -24.53 -9.80
N ASP A 71 7.62 -25.23 -8.77
CA ASP A 71 6.75 -25.74 -7.70
C ASP A 71 6.18 -24.58 -6.88
N ARG A 72 7.02 -23.59 -6.53
CA ARG A 72 6.56 -22.37 -5.84
C ARG A 72 5.55 -21.59 -6.69
N SER A 73 5.84 -21.40 -7.97
CA SER A 73 4.93 -20.76 -8.94
C SER A 73 3.58 -21.47 -9.02
N THR A 74 3.56 -22.81 -9.05
CA THR A 74 2.31 -23.59 -9.12
C THR A 74 1.44 -23.38 -7.87
N ILE A 75 2.03 -23.35 -6.69
CA ILE A 75 1.32 -23.10 -5.43
C ILE A 75 0.76 -21.68 -5.41
N LEU A 76 1.56 -20.68 -5.79
CA LEU A 76 1.13 -19.27 -5.86
C LEU A 76 -0.02 -19.09 -6.87
N LYS A 77 0.04 -19.72 -8.03
CA LYS A 77 -1.07 -19.68 -9.02
C LYS A 77 -2.36 -20.29 -8.46
N ARG A 78 -2.26 -21.34 -7.65
CA ARG A 78 -3.43 -21.87 -6.96
C ARG A 78 -3.99 -20.89 -5.93
N TRP A 79 -3.12 -20.19 -5.19
CA TRP A 79 -3.57 -19.15 -4.27
C TRP A 79 -4.26 -17.99 -5.01
N HIS A 80 -3.67 -17.53 -6.12
CA HIS A 80 -4.30 -16.56 -7.01
C HIS A 80 -5.70 -16.99 -7.45
N ALA A 81 -5.84 -18.23 -7.98
CA ALA A 81 -7.12 -18.77 -8.43
C ALA A 81 -8.16 -18.76 -7.30
N LEU A 82 -7.79 -19.23 -6.09
CA LEU A 82 -8.66 -19.22 -4.92
C LEU A 82 -9.07 -17.80 -4.51
N MET A 83 -8.18 -16.80 -4.62
CA MET A 83 -8.53 -15.40 -4.36
C MET A 83 -9.59 -14.90 -5.36
N LEU A 84 -9.45 -15.21 -6.64
CA LEU A 84 -10.43 -14.83 -7.67
C LEU A 84 -11.78 -15.54 -7.48
N GLU A 85 -11.78 -16.84 -7.17
CA GLU A 85 -12.98 -17.62 -6.90
C GLU A 85 -13.77 -17.10 -5.68
N ASN A 86 -13.06 -16.50 -4.71
CA ASN A 86 -13.63 -15.95 -3.48
C ASN A 86 -13.64 -14.40 -3.47
N ALA A 87 -13.51 -13.74 -4.63
CA ALA A 87 -13.34 -12.29 -4.69
C ALA A 87 -14.49 -11.51 -4.03
N ASP A 88 -15.73 -11.95 -4.19
CA ASP A 88 -16.88 -11.29 -3.58
C ASP A 88 -16.90 -11.47 -2.05
N ALA A 89 -16.58 -12.65 -1.55
CA ALA A 89 -16.50 -12.92 -0.12
C ALA A 89 -15.35 -12.13 0.57
N LEU A 90 -14.19 -12.06 -0.08
CA LEU A 90 -13.06 -11.24 0.39
C LEU A 90 -13.40 -9.75 0.37
N ALA A 91 -14.07 -9.26 -0.68
CA ALA A 91 -14.51 -7.88 -0.78
C ALA A 91 -15.53 -7.52 0.31
N GLU A 92 -16.45 -8.43 0.64
CA GLU A 92 -17.41 -8.24 1.73
C GLU A 92 -16.69 -8.07 3.09
N LEU A 93 -15.73 -8.95 3.41
CA LEU A 93 -14.94 -8.84 4.64
C LEU A 93 -14.13 -7.54 4.67
N LEU A 94 -13.54 -7.16 3.55
CA LEU A 94 -12.75 -5.94 3.42
C LEU A 94 -13.62 -4.69 3.63
N THR A 95 -14.80 -4.61 2.99
CA THR A 95 -15.75 -3.51 3.21
C THR A 95 -16.18 -3.45 4.67
N LEU A 96 -16.42 -4.60 5.30
CA LEU A 96 -16.88 -4.69 6.67
C LEU A 96 -15.88 -4.08 7.67
N GLU A 97 -14.56 -4.36 7.51
CA GLU A 97 -13.54 -3.89 8.45
C GLU A 97 -12.93 -2.53 8.07
N GLN A 98 -12.89 -2.17 6.76
CA GLN A 98 -12.23 -0.95 6.30
C GLN A 98 -13.20 0.17 5.89
N GLY A 99 -14.42 -0.19 5.49
CA GLY A 99 -15.50 0.75 5.18
C GLY A 99 -15.61 1.23 3.73
N LYS A 100 -14.62 0.98 2.85
CA LYS A 100 -14.72 1.38 1.43
C LYS A 100 -15.90 0.72 0.73
N PRO A 101 -16.47 1.35 -0.34
CA PRO A 101 -17.54 0.75 -1.12
C PRO A 101 -17.19 -0.65 -1.63
N LEU A 102 -18.18 -1.55 -1.65
CA LEU A 102 -18.00 -2.96 -2.04
C LEU A 102 -17.37 -3.11 -3.43
N ALA A 103 -17.71 -2.22 -4.37
CA ALA A 103 -17.11 -2.22 -5.71
C ALA A 103 -15.61 -1.90 -5.67
N GLU A 104 -15.19 -0.93 -4.84
CA GLU A 104 -13.76 -0.61 -4.63
C GLU A 104 -13.04 -1.74 -3.91
N ALA A 105 -13.68 -2.36 -2.91
CA ALA A 105 -13.14 -3.51 -2.19
C ALA A 105 -12.92 -4.70 -3.14
N LYS A 106 -13.87 -4.99 -4.03
CA LYS A 106 -13.70 -6.02 -5.07
C LYS A 106 -12.56 -5.68 -6.02
N GLY A 107 -12.46 -4.42 -6.45
CA GLY A 107 -11.32 -3.93 -7.25
C GLY A 107 -9.98 -4.13 -6.54
N GLU A 108 -9.92 -3.91 -5.24
CA GLU A 108 -8.72 -4.18 -4.45
C GLU A 108 -8.37 -5.67 -4.38
N ILE A 109 -9.35 -6.56 -4.22
CA ILE A 109 -9.09 -8.01 -4.20
C ILE A 109 -8.51 -8.48 -5.54
N LEU A 110 -9.07 -8.01 -6.67
CA LEU A 110 -8.54 -8.33 -8.00
C LEU A 110 -7.11 -7.81 -8.16
N TYR A 111 -6.86 -6.59 -7.72
CA TYR A 111 -5.53 -5.98 -7.70
C TYR A 111 -4.56 -6.73 -6.76
N ALA A 112 -5.02 -7.18 -5.60
CA ALA A 112 -4.21 -8.01 -4.71
C ALA A 112 -3.84 -9.36 -5.34
N ALA A 113 -4.80 -10.00 -6.01
CA ALA A 113 -4.59 -11.27 -6.69
C ALA A 113 -3.59 -11.14 -7.85
N SER A 114 -3.60 -10.03 -8.61
CA SER A 114 -2.67 -9.81 -9.73
C SER A 114 -1.20 -9.83 -9.31
N PHE A 115 -0.86 -9.36 -8.09
CA PHE A 115 0.51 -9.47 -7.56
C PHE A 115 0.93 -10.91 -7.30
N ILE A 116 0.03 -11.75 -6.83
CA ILE A 116 0.35 -13.18 -6.62
C ILE A 116 0.61 -13.87 -7.97
N GLU A 117 -0.19 -13.59 -8.99
CA GLU A 117 0.04 -14.09 -10.35
C GLU A 117 1.36 -13.58 -10.92
N TRP A 118 1.58 -12.26 -10.87
CA TRP A 118 2.81 -11.64 -11.36
C TRP A 118 4.06 -12.29 -10.78
N PHE A 119 4.12 -12.41 -9.46
CA PHE A 119 5.29 -12.99 -8.81
C PHE A 119 5.39 -14.51 -8.93
N ALA A 120 4.27 -15.22 -9.14
CA ALA A 120 4.31 -16.62 -9.55
C ALA A 120 5.02 -16.81 -10.90
N GLU A 121 4.86 -15.86 -11.83
CA GLU A 121 5.60 -15.84 -13.10
C GLU A 121 7.05 -15.38 -12.92
N GLU A 122 7.30 -14.33 -12.14
CA GLU A 122 8.66 -13.82 -11.87
C GLU A 122 9.53 -14.80 -11.11
N ALA A 123 8.96 -15.71 -10.30
CA ALA A 123 9.71 -16.77 -9.62
C ALA A 123 10.63 -17.56 -10.58
N LYS A 124 10.18 -17.75 -11.82
CA LYS A 124 10.91 -18.51 -12.86
C LYS A 124 11.93 -17.66 -13.63
N ARG A 125 12.04 -16.36 -13.34
CA ARG A 125 12.93 -15.40 -14.00
C ARG A 125 14.03 -14.88 -13.08
N ILE A 126 14.26 -15.52 -11.95
CA ILE A 126 15.37 -15.23 -11.04
C ILE A 126 16.64 -15.79 -11.66
N TYR A 127 17.17 -15.09 -12.68
CA TYR A 127 18.36 -15.49 -13.39
C TYR A 127 19.62 -15.00 -12.68
N GLY A 128 20.69 -15.79 -12.80
CA GLY A 128 22.06 -15.40 -12.48
C GLY A 128 22.86 -15.13 -13.75
N ASP A 129 24.18 -14.91 -13.57
CA ASP A 129 25.11 -14.57 -14.64
C ASP A 129 26.26 -15.54 -14.72
N THR A 130 26.80 -15.72 -15.92
CA THR A 130 28.11 -16.30 -16.16
C THR A 130 29.04 -15.20 -16.66
N ILE A 131 30.10 -14.90 -15.91
CA ILE A 131 31.03 -13.81 -16.19
C ILE A 131 32.37 -14.34 -16.66
N PRO A 132 33.00 -13.77 -17.73
CA PRO A 132 34.35 -14.15 -18.13
C PRO A 132 35.36 -14.02 -16.98
N SER A 133 36.09 -15.09 -16.69
CA SER A 133 37.07 -15.10 -15.61
C SER A 133 38.37 -14.35 -15.99
N HIS A 134 38.99 -13.75 -14.98
CA HIS A 134 40.34 -13.16 -15.06
C HIS A 134 41.47 -14.23 -15.08
N LYS A 135 41.12 -15.51 -14.94
CA LYS A 135 42.07 -16.66 -15.02
C LYS A 135 41.59 -17.65 -16.08
N GLY A 136 42.54 -18.24 -16.80
CA GLY A 136 42.26 -19.19 -17.87
C GLY A 136 41.66 -20.52 -17.38
N ASP A 137 42.02 -20.91 -16.15
CA ASP A 137 41.63 -22.15 -15.49
C ASP A 137 40.46 -21.97 -14.49
N ALA A 138 39.68 -20.90 -14.63
CA ALA A 138 38.58 -20.65 -13.73
C ALA A 138 37.29 -20.20 -14.44
N ARG A 139 36.16 -20.37 -13.75
CA ARG A 139 34.84 -19.92 -14.20
C ARG A 139 34.16 -19.11 -13.08
N ILE A 140 33.45 -18.05 -13.47
CA ILE A 140 32.67 -17.23 -12.57
C ILE A 140 31.20 -17.48 -12.84
N VAL A 141 30.47 -17.81 -11.76
CA VAL A 141 29.00 -17.93 -11.76
C VAL A 141 28.43 -17.04 -10.66
N VAL A 142 27.43 -16.27 -11.00
CA VAL A 142 26.64 -15.48 -10.05
C VAL A 142 25.26 -16.11 -9.93
N SER A 143 24.86 -16.44 -8.72
CA SER A 143 23.50 -16.92 -8.41
C SER A 143 22.75 -15.91 -7.56
N LYS A 144 21.41 -15.95 -7.63
CA LYS A 144 20.51 -15.22 -6.74
C LYS A 144 19.84 -16.21 -5.80
N GLU A 145 19.92 -15.96 -4.50
CA GLU A 145 19.41 -16.85 -3.46
C GLU A 145 18.38 -16.12 -2.59
N PRO A 146 17.35 -16.84 -2.02
CA PRO A 146 16.40 -16.23 -1.11
C PRO A 146 17.08 -15.70 0.15
N ILE A 147 16.73 -14.48 0.56
CA ILE A 147 17.36 -13.78 1.70
C ILE A 147 17.12 -14.47 3.04
N GLY A 148 15.98 -15.12 3.25
CA GLY A 148 15.58 -15.75 4.52
C GLY A 148 14.19 -15.33 4.97
N VAL A 149 13.93 -15.32 6.28
CA VAL A 149 12.64 -14.93 6.85
C VAL A 149 12.37 -13.45 6.60
N VAL A 150 11.17 -13.16 6.09
CA VAL A 150 10.68 -11.81 5.78
C VAL A 150 9.57 -11.43 6.76
N ALA A 151 9.68 -10.27 7.38
CA ALA A 151 8.60 -9.63 8.11
C ALA A 151 7.90 -8.58 7.23
N ALA A 152 6.57 -8.64 7.14
CA ALA A 152 5.73 -7.73 6.39
C ALA A 152 4.74 -7.05 7.34
N ILE A 153 4.90 -5.74 7.58
CA ILE A 153 3.99 -4.94 8.40
C ILE A 153 3.17 -4.07 7.47
N THR A 154 1.84 -4.22 7.49
CA THR A 154 0.95 -3.63 6.48
C THR A 154 -0.09 -2.69 7.08
N PRO A 155 -0.51 -1.64 6.33
CA PRO A 155 -1.49 -0.66 6.78
C PRO A 155 -2.93 -1.16 6.55
N TRP A 156 -3.88 -0.36 7.05
CA TRP A 156 -5.32 -0.65 7.02
C TRP A 156 -6.02 -0.20 5.71
N ASN A 157 -5.40 0.68 4.91
CA ASN A 157 -6.12 1.34 3.81
C ASN A 157 -6.33 0.45 2.56
N PHE A 158 -5.42 -0.49 2.31
CA PHE A 158 -5.53 -1.55 1.30
C PHE A 158 -5.09 -2.88 1.92
N PRO A 159 -5.90 -3.45 2.84
CA PRO A 159 -5.48 -4.56 3.69
C PRO A 159 -5.18 -5.86 2.93
N ALA A 160 -5.71 -6.06 1.73
CA ALA A 160 -5.39 -7.20 0.89
C ALA A 160 -4.17 -6.93 0.00
N ALA A 161 -4.18 -5.83 -0.76
CA ALA A 161 -3.14 -5.54 -1.73
C ALA A 161 -1.77 -5.31 -1.08
N MET A 162 -1.70 -4.63 0.08
CA MET A 162 -0.44 -4.37 0.75
C MET A 162 0.22 -5.65 1.30
N ILE A 163 -0.55 -6.70 1.53
CA ILE A 163 -0.03 -8.02 1.89
C ILE A 163 0.54 -8.74 0.67
N THR A 164 -0.23 -8.84 -0.42
CA THR A 164 0.19 -9.61 -1.59
C THR A 164 1.39 -9.01 -2.30
N ARG A 165 1.56 -7.68 -2.27
CA ARG A 165 2.73 -6.96 -2.78
C ARG A 165 4.03 -7.33 -2.07
N LYS A 166 3.95 -7.81 -0.82
CA LYS A 166 5.09 -8.23 0.02
C LYS A 166 5.21 -9.74 0.08
N ALA A 167 4.12 -10.45 0.36
CA ALA A 167 4.11 -11.91 0.45
C ALA A 167 4.34 -12.58 -0.92
N GLY A 168 3.79 -12.03 -2.01
CA GLY A 168 3.98 -12.55 -3.36
C GLY A 168 5.45 -12.71 -3.72
N PRO A 169 6.25 -11.63 -3.75
CA PRO A 169 7.67 -11.72 -4.06
C PRO A 169 8.47 -12.51 -3.03
N ALA A 170 8.16 -12.42 -1.72
CA ALA A 170 8.83 -13.20 -0.69
C ALA A 170 8.70 -14.70 -0.95
N LEU A 171 7.47 -15.19 -1.12
CA LEU A 171 7.20 -16.60 -1.36
C LEU A 171 7.76 -17.07 -2.71
N ALA A 172 7.64 -16.25 -3.75
CA ALA A 172 8.19 -16.51 -5.08
C ALA A 172 9.69 -16.67 -5.06
N ALA A 173 10.40 -15.80 -4.33
CA ALA A 173 11.85 -15.87 -4.13
C ALA A 173 12.29 -17.12 -3.36
N GLY A 174 11.41 -17.71 -2.53
CA GLY A 174 11.73 -18.85 -1.66
C GLY A 174 11.93 -18.44 -0.20
N CYS A 175 11.39 -17.30 0.23
CA CYS A 175 11.44 -16.77 1.58
C CYS A 175 10.12 -17.06 2.31
N PRO A 176 10.13 -17.47 3.59
CA PRO A 176 8.95 -17.43 4.44
C PRO A 176 8.55 -15.99 4.72
N CYS A 177 7.24 -15.75 4.91
CA CYS A 177 6.70 -14.44 5.19
C CYS A 177 5.86 -14.43 6.47
N ILE A 178 6.14 -13.51 7.37
CA ILE A 178 5.37 -13.21 8.58
C ILE A 178 4.65 -11.89 8.35
N VAL A 179 3.33 -11.91 8.27
CA VAL A 179 2.50 -10.72 8.07
C VAL A 179 1.96 -10.25 9.42
N LYS A 180 2.19 -8.97 9.73
CA LYS A 180 1.50 -8.25 10.80
C LYS A 180 0.56 -7.24 10.17
N PRO A 181 -0.75 -7.55 10.03
CA PRO A 181 -1.73 -6.61 9.49
C PRO A 181 -1.97 -5.44 10.45
N ALA A 182 -2.58 -4.38 9.94
CA ALA A 182 -3.02 -3.27 10.79
C ALA A 182 -4.05 -3.75 11.82
N PRO A 183 -4.08 -3.14 13.02
CA PRO A 183 -5.04 -3.50 14.06
C PRO A 183 -6.50 -3.34 13.62
N GLU A 184 -6.77 -2.36 12.77
CA GLU A 184 -8.12 -2.03 12.28
C GLU A 184 -8.66 -3.06 11.27
N THR A 185 -7.76 -3.75 10.51
CA THR A 185 -8.17 -4.56 9.36
C THR A 185 -7.46 -5.92 9.31
N PRO A 186 -7.62 -6.78 10.33
CA PRO A 186 -6.97 -8.09 10.37
C PRO A 186 -7.69 -9.17 9.57
N PHE A 187 -9.00 -9.05 9.33
CA PHE A 187 -9.81 -10.14 8.77
C PHE A 187 -9.49 -10.42 7.31
N SER A 188 -9.16 -9.41 6.51
CA SER A 188 -8.66 -9.63 5.13
C SER A 188 -7.39 -10.47 5.12
N ALA A 189 -6.45 -10.21 6.04
CA ALA A 189 -5.21 -10.98 6.17
C ALA A 189 -5.48 -12.44 6.56
N LEU A 190 -6.37 -12.65 7.52
CA LEU A 190 -6.73 -13.98 8.03
C LEU A 190 -7.51 -14.79 6.96
N ALA A 191 -8.41 -14.14 6.21
CA ALA A 191 -9.11 -14.78 5.10
C ALA A 191 -8.13 -15.19 3.98
N MET A 192 -7.15 -14.34 3.65
CA MET A 192 -6.11 -14.70 2.69
C MET A 192 -5.22 -15.85 3.21
N ALA A 193 -4.97 -15.93 4.53
CA ALA A 193 -4.25 -17.06 5.12
C ALA A 193 -5.04 -18.38 4.98
N ALA A 194 -6.36 -18.35 5.15
CA ALA A 194 -7.19 -19.54 4.93
C ALA A 194 -7.12 -20.03 3.45
N LEU A 195 -7.07 -19.10 2.50
CA LEU A 195 -6.89 -19.46 1.08
C LEU A 195 -5.45 -19.90 0.77
N ALA A 196 -4.46 -19.36 1.44
CA ALA A 196 -3.05 -19.78 1.32
C ALA A 196 -2.86 -21.23 1.81
N GLU A 197 -3.50 -21.58 2.93
CA GLU A 197 -3.55 -22.97 3.44
C GLU A 197 -4.20 -23.92 2.43
N GLN A 198 -5.36 -23.56 1.87
CA GLN A 198 -6.05 -24.33 0.82
C GLN A 198 -5.22 -24.45 -0.48
N ALA A 199 -4.42 -23.44 -0.80
CA ALA A 199 -3.51 -23.47 -1.95
C ALA A 199 -2.35 -24.45 -1.77
N GLY A 200 -2.09 -24.91 -0.54
CA GLY A 200 -1.02 -25.84 -0.19
C GLY A 200 0.31 -25.14 0.12
N ILE A 201 0.28 -23.89 0.57
CA ILE A 201 1.45 -23.24 1.14
C ILE A 201 1.81 -23.97 2.44
N PRO A 202 3.03 -24.48 2.58
CA PRO A 202 3.40 -25.29 3.76
C PRO A 202 3.34 -24.52 5.07
N ALA A 203 3.12 -25.25 6.18
CA ALA A 203 3.19 -24.70 7.53
C ALA A 203 4.49 -23.91 7.75
N GLY A 204 4.42 -22.78 8.43
CA GLY A 204 5.54 -21.87 8.71
C GLY A 204 5.97 -20.98 7.55
N ILE A 205 5.52 -21.21 6.30
CA ILE A 205 5.93 -20.43 5.14
C ILE A 205 5.15 -19.11 5.00
N PHE A 206 3.85 -19.14 5.29
CA PHE A 206 3.03 -17.94 5.38
C PHE A 206 2.37 -17.89 6.75
N ASN A 207 2.62 -16.84 7.51
CA ASN A 207 2.11 -16.66 8.86
C ASN A 207 1.44 -15.29 8.99
N VAL A 208 0.35 -15.21 9.74
CA VAL A 208 -0.34 -13.96 10.07
C VAL A 208 -0.45 -13.85 11.58
N ILE A 209 0.20 -12.84 12.16
CA ILE A 209 0.20 -12.53 13.59
C ILE A 209 -0.54 -11.20 13.83
N THR A 210 -1.50 -11.22 14.77
CA THR A 210 -2.28 -10.05 15.19
C THR A 210 -1.89 -9.65 16.61
N GLY A 211 -2.09 -8.39 17.00
CA GLY A 211 -1.83 -7.93 18.36
C GLY A 211 -1.01 -6.65 18.47
N ASP A 212 -0.29 -6.51 19.59
CA ASP A 212 0.45 -5.30 19.95
C ASP A 212 1.54 -4.95 18.94
N ALA A 213 1.36 -3.81 18.29
CA ALA A 213 2.25 -3.38 17.21
C ALA A 213 3.67 -3.08 17.68
N VAL A 214 3.84 -2.60 18.92
CA VAL A 214 5.15 -2.24 19.47
C VAL A 214 5.91 -3.50 19.86
N ALA A 215 5.26 -4.43 20.57
CA ALA A 215 5.86 -5.69 20.99
C ALA A 215 6.23 -6.55 19.76
N ILE A 216 5.30 -6.75 18.83
CA ILE A 216 5.54 -7.54 17.60
C ILE A 216 6.62 -6.87 16.74
N GLY A 217 6.50 -5.56 16.49
CA GLY A 217 7.48 -4.81 15.70
C GLY A 217 8.88 -4.84 16.32
N GLY A 218 8.97 -4.75 17.64
CA GLY A 218 10.21 -4.85 18.40
C GLY A 218 10.92 -6.18 18.19
N GLU A 219 10.21 -7.31 18.31
CA GLU A 219 10.77 -8.64 18.08
C GLU A 219 11.19 -8.87 16.61
N LEU A 220 10.35 -8.44 15.65
CA LEU A 220 10.66 -8.56 14.23
C LEU A 220 11.91 -7.76 13.84
N THR A 221 12.12 -6.58 14.43
CA THR A 221 13.30 -5.74 14.15
C THR A 221 14.55 -6.21 14.88
N ALA A 222 14.42 -6.73 16.10
CA ALA A 222 15.54 -7.20 16.92
C ALA A 222 16.09 -8.57 16.50
N SER A 223 15.24 -9.46 15.95
CA SER A 223 15.62 -10.81 15.58
C SER A 223 16.67 -10.85 14.47
N THR A 224 17.72 -11.66 14.66
CA THR A 224 18.73 -11.95 13.62
C THR A 224 18.28 -12.99 12.61
N GLU A 225 17.22 -13.76 12.90
CA GLU A 225 16.62 -14.72 11.96
C GLU A 225 15.76 -14.03 10.91
N VAL A 226 15.13 -12.89 11.24
CA VAL A 226 14.44 -12.04 10.27
C VAL A 226 15.48 -11.29 9.47
N ARG A 227 15.54 -11.57 8.17
CA ARG A 227 16.56 -11.00 7.25
C ARG A 227 16.08 -9.77 6.51
N LYS A 228 14.77 -9.60 6.38
CA LYS A 228 14.15 -8.45 5.71
C LYS A 228 12.93 -7.99 6.46
N LEU A 229 12.79 -6.66 6.57
CA LEU A 229 11.55 -5.99 6.95
C LEU A 229 10.99 -5.24 5.75
N SER A 230 9.73 -5.53 5.39
CA SER A 230 8.95 -4.72 4.45
C SER A 230 7.81 -4.04 5.20
N PHE A 231 7.79 -2.72 5.17
CA PHE A 231 6.81 -1.90 5.90
C PHE A 231 6.10 -0.94 4.96
N THR A 232 4.78 -0.86 5.09
CA THR A 232 3.97 0.23 4.51
C THR A 232 3.19 0.90 5.62
N GLY A 233 3.31 2.24 5.72
CA GLY A 233 2.63 3.02 6.74
C GLY A 233 3.15 4.45 6.83
N SER A 234 3.02 5.07 8.02
CA SER A 234 3.44 6.47 8.21
C SER A 234 4.96 6.64 8.20
N THR A 235 5.41 7.78 7.68
CA THR A 235 6.84 8.13 7.61
C THR A 235 7.56 8.11 8.97
N PRO A 236 6.98 8.62 10.07
CA PRO A 236 7.64 8.53 11.38
C PRO A 236 7.89 7.10 11.84
N ILE A 237 6.93 6.20 11.65
CA ILE A 237 7.08 4.78 12.01
C ILE A 237 8.10 4.09 11.09
N GLY A 238 8.10 4.40 9.79
CA GLY A 238 9.12 3.87 8.87
C GLY A 238 10.55 4.26 9.28
N LYS A 239 10.77 5.53 9.65
CA LYS A 239 12.06 6.01 10.19
C LYS A 239 12.46 5.28 11.47
N LEU A 240 11.51 5.06 12.38
CA LEU A 240 11.74 4.29 13.63
C LEU A 240 12.15 2.84 13.33
N LEU A 241 11.40 2.13 12.50
CA LEU A 241 11.68 0.73 12.16
C LEU A 241 13.01 0.59 11.41
N MET A 242 13.35 1.52 10.54
CA MET A 242 14.66 1.57 9.87
C MET A 242 15.80 1.69 10.89
N ALA A 243 15.67 2.59 11.86
CA ALA A 243 16.68 2.76 12.92
C ALA A 243 16.83 1.49 13.78
N GLN A 244 15.73 0.81 14.12
CA GLN A 244 15.77 -0.46 14.85
C GLN A 244 16.44 -1.58 14.03
N CYS A 245 16.16 -1.66 12.72
CA CYS A 245 16.73 -2.65 11.81
C CYS A 245 18.25 -2.48 11.60
N ALA A 246 18.79 -1.29 11.82
CA ALA A 246 20.23 -1.02 11.66
C ALA A 246 21.10 -1.91 12.54
N ASN A 247 20.64 -2.28 13.74
CA ASN A 247 21.39 -3.13 14.68
C ASN A 247 21.66 -4.55 14.15
N THR A 248 20.87 -5.03 13.21
CA THR A 248 20.98 -6.39 12.64
C THR A 248 21.32 -6.36 11.15
N LEU A 249 21.53 -5.19 10.55
CA LEU A 249 21.83 -4.99 9.11
C LEU A 249 20.82 -5.69 8.17
N LYS A 250 19.57 -5.89 8.62
CA LYS A 250 18.56 -6.53 7.76
C LYS A 250 18.15 -5.60 6.62
N LYS A 251 17.82 -6.16 5.47
CA LYS A 251 17.25 -5.37 4.36
C LYS A 251 15.91 -4.75 4.78
N VAL A 252 15.67 -3.53 4.33
CA VAL A 252 14.40 -2.84 4.54
C VAL A 252 13.83 -2.37 3.21
N SER A 253 12.51 -2.54 3.04
CA SER A 253 11.72 -1.86 2.01
C SER A 253 10.64 -1.06 2.74
N LEU A 254 10.54 0.22 2.44
CA LEU A 254 9.68 1.16 3.13
C LEU A 254 8.80 1.88 2.11
N GLU A 255 7.50 1.71 2.21
CA GLU A 255 6.49 2.46 1.47
C GLU A 255 5.78 3.39 2.45
N LEU A 256 6.06 4.68 2.37
CA LEU A 256 5.70 5.65 3.40
C LEU A 256 4.71 6.69 2.85
N GLY A 257 4.50 7.76 3.61
CA GLY A 257 3.59 8.84 3.24
C GLY A 257 3.96 9.55 1.95
N GLY A 258 3.02 10.29 1.41
CA GLY A 258 3.18 11.09 0.21
C GLY A 258 2.54 12.47 0.34
N ASN A 259 2.86 13.35 -0.60
CA ASN A 259 2.25 14.67 -0.74
C ASN A 259 2.11 15.01 -2.24
N ALA A 260 1.43 14.12 -2.97
CA ALA A 260 1.41 14.12 -4.43
C ALA A 260 0.88 15.43 -5.03
N PRO A 261 1.62 16.06 -5.96
CA PRO A 261 1.11 17.13 -6.80
C PRO A 261 0.31 16.55 -7.97
N PHE A 262 -0.77 17.26 -8.36
CA PHE A 262 -1.52 17.03 -9.57
C PHE A 262 -1.50 18.34 -10.38
N ILE A 263 -0.70 18.38 -11.45
CA ILE A 263 -0.38 19.57 -12.20
C ILE A 263 -1.26 19.64 -13.44
N VAL A 264 -1.99 20.73 -13.62
CA VAL A 264 -2.88 20.95 -14.78
C VAL A 264 -2.44 22.20 -15.51
N PHE A 265 -1.93 22.03 -16.72
CA PHE A 265 -1.55 23.14 -17.59
C PHE A 265 -2.74 23.67 -18.41
N ASP A 266 -2.64 24.92 -18.90
CA ASP A 266 -3.71 25.60 -19.67
C ASP A 266 -4.13 24.83 -20.92
N ASP A 267 -3.23 24.06 -21.52
CA ASP A 267 -3.47 23.24 -22.71
C ASP A 267 -4.07 21.86 -22.42
N ALA A 268 -4.28 21.50 -21.14
CA ALA A 268 -4.82 20.22 -20.75
C ALA A 268 -6.26 20.02 -21.28
N ASP A 269 -6.64 18.77 -21.47
CA ASP A 269 -8.02 18.38 -21.64
C ASP A 269 -8.73 18.46 -20.29
N LEU A 270 -9.63 19.43 -20.12
CA LEU A 270 -10.29 19.69 -18.84
C LEU A 270 -11.05 18.49 -18.32
N GLU A 271 -11.89 17.85 -19.13
CA GLU A 271 -12.72 16.73 -18.67
C GLU A 271 -11.85 15.52 -18.30
N ARG A 272 -10.82 15.21 -19.06
CA ARG A 272 -9.86 14.14 -18.71
C ARG A 272 -9.09 14.48 -17.44
N ALA A 273 -8.71 15.74 -17.24
CA ALA A 273 -8.04 16.16 -16.01
C ALA A 273 -8.97 16.04 -14.79
N ILE A 274 -10.26 16.37 -14.93
CA ILE A 274 -11.27 16.20 -13.86
C ILE A 274 -11.49 14.72 -13.55
N GLU A 275 -11.66 13.86 -14.55
CA GLU A 275 -11.80 12.41 -14.31
C GLU A 275 -10.58 11.83 -13.60
N GLY A 276 -9.38 12.18 -14.04
CA GLY A 276 -8.15 11.79 -13.37
C GLY A 276 -8.03 12.34 -11.96
N ALA A 277 -8.46 13.59 -11.72
CA ALA A 277 -8.49 14.20 -10.40
C ALA A 277 -9.42 13.46 -9.43
N LEU A 278 -10.61 13.07 -9.88
CA LEU A 278 -11.57 12.31 -9.08
C LEU A 278 -11.00 10.96 -8.66
N ILE A 279 -10.41 10.21 -9.59
CA ILE A 279 -9.78 8.91 -9.32
C ILE A 279 -8.58 9.06 -8.40
N ALA A 280 -7.68 10.00 -8.69
CA ALA A 280 -6.44 10.19 -7.94
C ALA A 280 -6.68 10.77 -6.53
N LYS A 281 -7.81 11.46 -6.29
CA LYS A 281 -8.12 12.11 -5.01
C LYS A 281 -9.09 11.33 -4.16
N TYR A 282 -10.21 10.82 -4.72
CA TYR A 282 -11.33 10.35 -3.90
C TYR A 282 -11.44 8.84 -3.77
N ARG A 283 -10.64 8.05 -4.52
CA ARG A 283 -10.56 6.61 -4.29
C ARG A 283 -10.26 6.31 -2.82
N ASN A 284 -10.99 5.37 -2.21
CA ASN A 284 -10.90 5.03 -0.79
C ASN A 284 -11.06 6.25 0.14
N ALA A 285 -11.94 7.20 -0.20
CA ALA A 285 -12.12 8.46 0.52
C ALA A 285 -10.82 9.27 0.68
N GLY A 286 -9.90 9.20 -0.28
CA GLY A 286 -8.60 9.86 -0.22
C GLY A 286 -7.57 9.22 0.72
N GLN A 287 -7.87 8.07 1.28
CA GLN A 287 -7.01 7.33 2.21
C GLN A 287 -6.01 6.45 1.43
N THR A 288 -5.20 7.07 0.57
CA THR A 288 -4.26 6.41 -0.34
C THR A 288 -2.92 7.16 -0.35
N CYS A 289 -1.81 6.45 -0.23
CA CYS A 289 -0.47 7.07 -0.20
C CYS A 289 -0.09 7.81 -1.50
N VAL A 290 -0.66 7.41 -2.64
CA VAL A 290 -0.53 8.12 -3.94
C VAL A 290 -1.61 9.16 -4.17
N CYS A 291 -2.45 9.42 -3.16
CA CYS A 291 -3.54 10.39 -3.25
C CYS A 291 -3.00 11.80 -3.47
N VAL A 292 -3.67 12.54 -4.35
CA VAL A 292 -3.35 13.95 -4.58
C VAL A 292 -3.62 14.77 -3.33
N ASN A 293 -2.60 15.47 -2.84
CA ASN A 293 -2.75 16.45 -1.77
C ASN A 293 -2.76 17.89 -2.31
N ARG A 294 -2.04 18.14 -3.41
CA ARG A 294 -1.84 19.48 -3.96
C ARG A 294 -2.22 19.50 -5.44
N PHE A 295 -3.38 20.08 -5.75
CA PHE A 295 -3.74 20.37 -7.13
C PHE A 295 -3.07 21.68 -7.53
N LEU A 296 -2.10 21.63 -8.41
CA LEU A 296 -1.41 22.79 -8.98
C LEU A 296 -2.02 23.09 -10.36
N VAL A 297 -2.77 24.17 -10.48
CA VAL A 297 -3.55 24.48 -11.69
C VAL A 297 -3.07 25.80 -12.28
N GLN A 298 -2.75 25.80 -13.57
CA GLN A 298 -2.28 27.00 -14.27
C GLN A 298 -3.38 28.06 -14.37
N ASP A 299 -2.98 29.34 -14.30
CA ASP A 299 -3.90 30.49 -14.18
C ASP A 299 -5.01 30.52 -15.24
N GLY A 300 -4.70 30.19 -16.49
CA GLY A 300 -5.66 30.28 -17.61
C GLY A 300 -6.81 29.28 -17.54
N ILE A 301 -6.59 28.07 -16.91
CA ILE A 301 -7.62 27.05 -16.77
C ILE A 301 -8.17 26.95 -15.34
N TYR A 302 -7.64 27.71 -14.39
CA TYR A 302 -7.91 27.56 -12.95
C TYR A 302 -9.39 27.63 -12.59
N GLU A 303 -10.11 28.71 -12.96
CA GLU A 303 -11.54 28.87 -12.59
C GLU A 303 -12.41 27.79 -13.25
N ALA A 304 -12.11 27.39 -14.49
CA ALA A 304 -12.83 26.30 -15.14
C ALA A 304 -12.58 24.96 -14.42
N PHE A 305 -11.35 24.69 -14.01
CA PHE A 305 -11.00 23.46 -13.31
C PHE A 305 -11.65 23.40 -11.94
N VAL A 306 -11.53 24.43 -11.09
CA VAL A 306 -12.09 24.41 -9.73
C VAL A 306 -13.61 24.34 -9.74
N SER A 307 -14.29 25.04 -10.65
CA SER A 307 -15.75 24.98 -10.79
C SER A 307 -16.21 23.60 -11.21
N ARG A 308 -15.57 23.02 -12.22
CA ARG A 308 -15.93 21.71 -12.74
C ARG A 308 -15.62 20.59 -11.72
N LEU A 309 -14.50 20.67 -11.01
CA LEU A 309 -14.15 19.72 -9.96
C LEU A 309 -15.18 19.77 -8.83
N ALA A 310 -15.56 20.96 -8.36
CA ALA A 310 -16.55 21.10 -7.30
C ALA A 310 -17.94 20.56 -7.70
N GLU A 311 -18.37 20.82 -8.95
CA GLU A 311 -19.60 20.26 -9.51
C GLU A 311 -19.59 18.72 -9.45
N ARG A 312 -18.56 18.09 -9.99
CA ARG A 312 -18.42 16.63 -10.05
C ARG A 312 -18.28 15.99 -8.66
N VAL A 313 -17.59 16.64 -7.74
CA VAL A 313 -17.45 16.19 -6.35
C VAL A 313 -18.78 16.30 -5.60
N GLY A 314 -19.59 17.32 -5.90
CA GLY A 314 -20.95 17.50 -5.36
C GLY A 314 -21.94 16.40 -5.76
N GLU A 315 -21.64 15.63 -6.82
CA GLU A 315 -22.44 14.47 -7.25
C GLU A 315 -22.18 13.20 -6.44
N PHE A 316 -21.16 13.19 -5.56
CA PHE A 316 -20.78 11.99 -4.81
C PHE A 316 -21.83 11.61 -3.77
N THR A 317 -22.19 10.34 -3.77
CA THR A 317 -23.01 9.72 -2.72
C THR A 317 -22.11 9.16 -1.63
N VAL A 318 -22.19 9.77 -0.44
CA VAL A 318 -21.51 9.30 0.77
C VAL A 318 -22.42 8.32 1.51
N GLY A 319 -21.91 7.17 1.91
CA GLY A 319 -22.74 6.18 2.59
C GLY A 319 -21.99 4.92 3.03
N ASP A 320 -22.74 4.00 3.63
CA ASP A 320 -22.25 2.66 3.96
C ASP A 320 -21.81 1.94 2.69
N GLY A 321 -20.62 1.33 2.73
CA GLY A 321 -20.03 0.67 1.58
C GLY A 321 -20.84 -0.50 0.99
N PHE A 322 -21.81 -1.02 1.73
CA PHE A 322 -22.76 -2.04 1.27
C PHE A 322 -23.99 -1.46 0.55
N ALA A 323 -24.23 -0.17 0.66
CA ALA A 323 -25.37 0.46 -0.02
C ALA A 323 -25.08 0.65 -1.52
N ALA A 324 -26.15 0.61 -2.32
CA ALA A 324 -26.03 0.80 -3.77
C ALA A 324 -25.62 2.25 -4.13
N ASN A 325 -24.82 2.39 -5.17
CA ASN A 325 -24.41 3.69 -5.73
C ASN A 325 -23.61 4.61 -4.77
N VAL A 326 -23.00 4.04 -3.73
CA VAL A 326 -22.09 4.79 -2.86
C VAL A 326 -20.75 4.97 -3.55
N ASN A 327 -20.28 6.22 -3.63
CA ASN A 327 -18.98 6.60 -4.19
C ASN A 327 -17.89 6.73 -3.11
N GLN A 328 -18.30 7.10 -1.88
CA GLN A 328 -17.37 7.34 -0.79
C GLN A 328 -17.90 6.73 0.52
N GLY A 329 -17.10 5.84 1.10
CA GLY A 329 -17.31 5.29 2.43
C GLY A 329 -16.78 6.19 3.55
N PRO A 330 -16.75 5.69 4.81
CA PRO A 330 -16.22 6.43 5.96
C PRO A 330 -14.68 6.49 5.92
N LEU A 331 -14.11 7.39 6.69
CA LEU A 331 -12.72 7.34 7.14
C LEU A 331 -12.59 6.24 8.21
N ILE A 332 -11.38 5.72 8.35
CA ILE A 332 -11.12 4.52 9.18
C ILE A 332 -11.47 4.71 10.66
N ASN A 333 -11.31 5.91 11.21
CA ASN A 333 -11.56 6.21 12.60
C ASN A 333 -11.73 7.71 12.86
N GLU A 334 -12.15 8.07 14.08
CA GLU A 334 -12.35 9.45 14.52
C GLU A 334 -11.08 10.33 14.40
N ARG A 335 -9.90 9.75 14.60
CA ARG A 335 -8.64 10.49 14.47
C ARG A 335 -8.40 10.95 13.03
N ALA A 336 -8.79 10.14 12.06
CA ALA A 336 -8.71 10.49 10.64
C ALA A 336 -9.69 11.64 10.31
N VAL A 337 -10.92 11.58 10.84
CA VAL A 337 -11.92 12.65 10.69
C VAL A 337 -11.41 13.97 11.28
N ALA A 338 -10.92 13.95 12.52
CA ALA A 338 -10.41 15.14 13.20
C ALA A 338 -9.23 15.78 12.46
N LYS A 339 -8.38 14.97 11.82
CA LYS A 339 -7.28 15.49 10.99
C LYS A 339 -7.77 16.22 9.76
N VAL A 340 -8.77 15.69 9.06
CA VAL A 340 -9.34 16.36 7.89
C VAL A 340 -10.02 17.66 8.31
N GLU A 341 -10.78 17.66 9.41
CA GLU A 341 -11.37 18.88 9.99
C GLU A 341 -10.32 19.95 10.29
N ASP A 342 -9.24 19.59 10.97
CA ASP A 342 -8.15 20.50 11.31
C ASP A 342 -7.54 21.15 10.06
N HIS A 343 -7.32 20.36 8.99
CA HIS A 343 -6.80 20.87 7.73
C HIS A 343 -7.78 21.82 7.03
N VAL A 344 -9.07 21.52 7.04
CA VAL A 344 -10.11 22.39 6.47
C VAL A 344 -10.18 23.71 7.26
N GLN A 345 -10.24 23.66 8.58
CA GLN A 345 -10.32 24.84 9.43
C GLN A 345 -9.08 25.74 9.33
N ASP A 346 -7.88 25.14 9.29
CA ASP A 346 -6.64 25.87 9.08
C ASP A 346 -6.66 26.63 7.74
N ALA A 347 -7.08 25.95 6.66
CA ALA A 347 -7.13 26.56 5.33
C ALA A 347 -8.15 27.70 5.25
N LEU A 348 -9.36 27.51 5.77
CA LEU A 348 -10.39 28.54 5.79
C LEU A 348 -9.99 29.75 6.63
N SER A 349 -9.37 29.53 7.81
CA SER A 349 -8.88 30.60 8.67
C SER A 349 -7.79 31.46 8.01
N LYS A 350 -7.10 30.92 7.02
CA LYS A 350 -6.03 31.56 6.24
C LYS A 350 -6.49 32.07 4.87
N GLY A 351 -7.80 32.05 4.59
CA GLY A 351 -8.39 32.67 3.43
C GLY A 351 -8.64 31.75 2.21
N ALA A 352 -8.55 30.42 2.36
CA ALA A 352 -9.00 29.50 1.32
C ALA A 352 -10.51 29.62 1.10
N ARG A 353 -10.96 29.38 -0.13
CA ARG A 353 -12.36 29.42 -0.52
C ARG A 353 -12.94 28.01 -0.55
N LEU A 354 -13.94 27.74 0.29
CA LEU A 354 -14.69 26.47 0.26
C LEU A 354 -15.66 26.45 -0.92
N LEU A 355 -15.57 25.43 -1.76
CA LEU A 355 -16.46 25.26 -2.91
C LEU A 355 -17.56 24.22 -2.67
N CYS A 356 -17.23 23.13 -1.96
CA CYS A 356 -18.20 22.13 -1.52
C CYS A 356 -17.64 21.34 -0.32
N GLY A 357 -18.51 20.68 0.44
CA GLY A 357 -18.15 19.87 1.61
C GLY A 357 -17.67 20.70 2.80
N GLY A 358 -16.57 20.29 3.40
CA GLY A 358 -15.88 21.03 4.46
C GLY A 358 -16.25 20.65 5.88
N GLU A 359 -17.17 19.72 6.08
CA GLU A 359 -17.66 19.33 7.40
C GLU A 359 -17.95 17.82 7.50
N ARG A 360 -18.18 17.35 8.71
CA ARG A 360 -18.64 15.98 8.97
C ARG A 360 -19.96 15.72 8.28
N HIS A 361 -20.12 14.54 7.72
CA HIS A 361 -21.36 14.16 7.08
C HIS A 361 -22.44 13.83 8.11
N ALA A 362 -23.73 14.08 7.78
CA ALA A 362 -24.88 13.86 8.68
C ALA A 362 -25.07 12.39 9.13
N LEU A 363 -24.46 11.44 8.44
CA LEU A 363 -24.44 10.02 8.84
C LEU A 363 -23.67 9.77 10.14
N GLY A 364 -22.82 10.72 10.59
CA GLY A 364 -22.00 10.56 11.79
C GLY A 364 -20.83 9.62 11.63
N HIS A 365 -20.32 9.05 12.73
CA HIS A 365 -19.17 8.14 12.75
C HIS A 365 -17.99 8.66 11.93
N GLY A 366 -17.38 7.81 11.08
CA GLY A 366 -16.25 8.15 10.22
C GLY A 366 -16.58 8.95 8.96
N PHE A 367 -17.82 9.33 8.72
CA PHE A 367 -18.21 9.99 7.46
C PHE A 367 -17.86 11.48 7.44
N PHE A 368 -17.12 11.88 6.40
CA PHE A 368 -16.76 13.26 6.12
C PHE A 368 -17.18 13.63 4.68
N GLN A 369 -17.65 14.86 4.48
CA GLN A 369 -18.07 15.30 3.15
C GLN A 369 -16.89 15.39 2.19
N PRO A 370 -17.00 14.92 0.93
CA PRO A 370 -16.00 15.17 -0.09
C PRO A 370 -15.87 16.68 -0.31
N THR A 371 -14.64 17.19 -0.21
CA THR A 371 -14.37 18.60 -0.01
C THR A 371 -13.44 19.15 -1.10
N VAL A 372 -13.73 20.37 -1.57
CA VAL A 372 -12.88 21.13 -2.49
C VAL A 372 -12.60 22.51 -1.91
N LEU A 373 -11.31 22.82 -1.75
CA LEU A 373 -10.81 24.15 -1.34
C LEU A 373 -10.04 24.79 -2.51
N ALA A 374 -10.44 26.02 -2.88
CA ALA A 374 -9.73 26.84 -3.86
C ALA A 374 -8.92 27.93 -3.17
N ASP A 375 -8.03 28.58 -3.92
CA ASP A 375 -7.17 29.68 -3.49
C ASP A 375 -6.30 29.34 -2.27
N VAL A 376 -5.81 28.08 -2.25
CA VAL A 376 -4.96 27.56 -1.19
C VAL A 376 -3.55 28.13 -1.32
N SER A 377 -2.92 28.47 -0.18
CA SER A 377 -1.56 29.01 -0.13
C SER A 377 -0.58 28.07 0.57
N LEU A 378 0.73 28.31 0.37
CA LEU A 378 1.80 27.50 0.96
C LEU A 378 1.91 27.63 2.50
N SER A 379 1.22 28.59 3.11
CA SER A 379 1.16 28.79 4.57
C SER A 379 0.17 27.88 5.27
N MET A 380 -0.70 27.18 4.50
CA MET A 380 -1.73 26.29 5.02
C MET A 380 -1.17 24.87 5.26
N LYS A 381 -1.69 24.15 6.26
CA LYS A 381 -1.27 22.78 6.61
C LYS A 381 -1.36 21.83 5.42
N VAL A 382 -2.43 21.93 4.63
CA VAL A 382 -2.66 21.10 3.42
C VAL A 382 -1.56 21.22 2.36
N ALA A 383 -0.72 22.26 2.42
CA ALA A 383 0.42 22.41 1.51
C ALA A 383 1.61 21.51 1.89
N ARG A 384 1.75 21.19 3.15
CA ARG A 384 2.93 20.51 3.73
C ARG A 384 2.63 19.13 4.31
N GLU A 385 1.44 18.93 4.86
CA GLU A 385 1.06 17.71 5.55
C GLU A 385 0.17 16.84 4.65
N GLU A 386 0.42 15.53 4.65
CA GLU A 386 -0.44 14.55 4.01
C GLU A 386 -1.80 14.53 4.71
N THR A 387 -2.89 14.87 4.00
CA THR A 387 -4.25 14.88 4.59
C THR A 387 -4.78 13.48 4.85
N PHE A 388 -4.60 12.57 3.89
CA PHE A 388 -5.10 11.19 3.92
C PHE A 388 -6.62 11.10 4.10
N GLY A 389 -7.35 11.95 3.36
CA GLY A 389 -8.79 12.10 3.42
C GLY A 389 -9.37 12.79 2.19
N PRO A 390 -10.71 12.98 2.12
CA PRO A 390 -11.43 13.41 0.92
C PRO A 390 -11.41 14.94 0.73
N LEU A 391 -10.22 15.55 0.82
CA LEU A 391 -10.00 17.00 0.72
C LEU A 391 -9.09 17.33 -0.46
N ALA A 392 -9.64 17.96 -1.49
CA ALA A 392 -8.90 18.52 -2.63
C ALA A 392 -8.51 19.97 -2.35
N ALA A 393 -7.21 20.27 -2.30
CA ALA A 393 -6.66 21.60 -2.08
C ALA A 393 -6.05 22.11 -3.39
N VAL A 394 -6.56 23.23 -3.94
CA VAL A 394 -6.20 23.75 -5.26
C VAL A 394 -5.40 25.04 -5.15
N PHE A 395 -4.19 25.00 -5.70
CA PHE A 395 -3.21 26.09 -5.75
C PHE A 395 -3.12 26.63 -7.17
N ARG A 396 -2.73 27.91 -7.33
CA ARG A 396 -2.42 28.51 -8.63
C ARG A 396 -0.94 28.43 -8.95
N PHE A 397 -0.62 28.39 -10.23
CA PHE A 397 0.72 28.68 -10.75
C PHE A 397 0.61 29.37 -12.11
N SER A 398 1.69 30.09 -12.52
CA SER A 398 1.73 30.87 -13.76
C SER A 398 2.63 30.26 -14.83
N SER A 399 3.72 29.58 -14.44
CA SER A 399 4.72 29.06 -15.39
C SER A 399 5.12 27.62 -15.11
N GLU A 400 5.63 26.92 -16.13
CA GLU A 400 6.16 25.56 -16.02
C GLU A 400 7.26 25.46 -14.94
N ALA A 401 8.16 26.44 -14.86
CA ALA A 401 9.22 26.48 -13.85
C ALA A 401 8.66 26.58 -12.42
N GLU A 402 7.64 27.42 -12.21
CA GLU A 402 6.96 27.54 -10.92
C GLU A 402 6.23 26.23 -10.55
N ALA A 403 5.56 25.58 -11.52
CA ALA A 403 4.91 24.29 -11.26
C ALA A 403 5.91 23.24 -10.77
N VAL A 404 7.08 23.12 -11.40
CA VAL A 404 8.16 22.23 -10.97
C VAL A 404 8.67 22.59 -9.58
N GLN A 405 8.91 23.87 -9.32
CA GLN A 405 9.36 24.34 -8.01
C GLN A 405 8.36 23.98 -6.90
N LEU A 406 7.08 24.31 -7.10
CA LEU A 406 6.01 24.02 -6.15
C LEU A 406 5.83 22.50 -5.96
N ALA A 407 5.89 21.74 -7.04
CA ALA A 407 5.76 20.29 -6.98
C ALA A 407 6.85 19.64 -6.12
N ASN A 408 8.12 20.04 -6.32
CA ASN A 408 9.28 19.47 -5.65
C ASN A 408 9.52 20.00 -4.22
N ASP A 409 8.83 21.11 -3.83
CA ASP A 409 8.97 21.72 -2.49
C ASP A 409 8.23 20.90 -1.42
N THR A 410 8.72 19.69 -1.20
CA THR A 410 8.24 18.75 -0.19
C THR A 410 9.31 17.74 0.19
N GLU A 411 9.25 17.20 1.42
CA GLU A 411 10.12 16.09 1.83
C GLU A 411 9.73 14.75 1.19
N TYR A 412 8.54 14.65 0.59
CA TYR A 412 8.01 13.45 -0.03
C TYR A 412 8.38 13.33 -1.50
N GLY A 413 8.26 12.12 -2.04
CA GLY A 413 8.54 11.83 -3.46
C GLY A 413 7.95 10.49 -3.91
N LEU A 414 6.65 10.21 -3.59
CA LEU A 414 6.02 8.95 -3.98
C LEU A 414 5.41 9.04 -5.38
N ALA A 415 4.39 9.85 -5.56
CA ALA A 415 3.64 9.99 -6.79
C ALA A 415 3.48 11.46 -7.21
N ALA A 416 3.45 11.72 -8.52
CA ALA A 416 3.11 13.00 -9.12
C ALA A 416 2.25 12.75 -10.37
N TYR A 417 1.41 13.74 -10.72
CA TYR A 417 0.53 13.68 -11.88
C TYR A 417 0.65 14.95 -12.69
N CYS A 418 0.59 14.87 -14.02
CA CYS A 418 0.69 16.02 -14.91
C CYS A 418 -0.26 15.87 -16.09
N TYR A 419 -1.04 16.91 -16.37
CA TYR A 419 -1.98 16.98 -17.48
C TYR A 419 -1.59 18.09 -18.45
N THR A 420 -1.28 17.73 -19.69
CA THR A 420 -0.89 18.63 -20.79
C THR A 420 -1.09 17.93 -22.14
N ARG A 421 -1.31 18.68 -23.20
CA ARG A 421 -1.30 18.17 -24.59
C ARG A 421 0.05 18.33 -25.28
N ASP A 422 0.99 19.08 -24.68
CA ASP A 422 2.34 19.26 -25.20
C ASP A 422 3.23 18.08 -24.83
N LEU A 423 3.61 17.26 -25.81
CA LEU A 423 4.48 16.11 -25.62
C LEU A 423 5.87 16.50 -25.08
N GLY A 424 6.41 17.64 -25.52
CA GLY A 424 7.70 18.14 -25.04
C GLY A 424 7.64 18.51 -23.56
N ARG A 425 6.56 19.18 -23.14
CA ARG A 425 6.29 19.48 -21.71
C ARG A 425 6.12 18.20 -20.90
N ALA A 426 5.34 17.24 -21.39
CA ALA A 426 5.13 15.96 -20.71
C ALA A 426 6.47 15.29 -20.38
N TRP A 427 7.41 15.31 -21.33
CA TRP A 427 8.75 14.75 -21.15
C TRP A 427 9.58 15.56 -20.14
N ARG A 428 9.66 16.88 -20.28
CA ARG A 428 10.37 17.77 -19.34
C ARG A 428 9.83 17.63 -17.90
N MET A 429 8.50 17.54 -17.74
CA MET A 429 7.87 17.33 -16.43
C MET A 429 8.26 15.98 -15.84
N SER A 430 8.25 14.91 -16.66
CA SER A 430 8.68 13.57 -16.19
C SER A 430 10.13 13.54 -15.70
N GLU A 431 11.04 14.32 -16.35
CA GLU A 431 12.45 14.41 -15.93
C GLU A 431 12.66 15.33 -14.72
N ALA A 432 11.87 16.41 -14.60
CA ALA A 432 12.06 17.44 -13.57
C ALA A 432 11.39 17.11 -12.24
N LEU A 433 10.38 16.25 -12.21
CA LEU A 433 9.63 15.89 -11.00
C LEU A 433 10.39 14.88 -10.17
N GLU A 434 10.68 15.21 -8.91
CA GLU A 434 11.43 14.38 -7.94
C GLU A 434 10.53 13.35 -7.26
N TYR A 435 9.98 12.42 -8.04
CA TYR A 435 9.04 11.38 -7.57
C TYR A 435 9.42 10.01 -8.12
N GLY A 436 9.09 8.97 -7.37
CA GLY A 436 9.31 7.59 -7.81
C GLY A 436 8.37 7.17 -8.93
N MET A 437 7.20 7.82 -9.03
CA MET A 437 6.18 7.54 -10.03
C MET A 437 5.58 8.84 -10.58
N VAL A 438 5.44 8.94 -11.91
CA VAL A 438 4.82 10.10 -12.57
C VAL A 438 3.74 9.62 -13.53
N GLY A 439 2.49 10.05 -13.32
CA GLY A 439 1.38 9.84 -14.23
C GLY A 439 1.25 11.01 -15.20
N ILE A 440 1.32 10.76 -16.50
CA ILE A 440 1.08 11.78 -17.54
C ILE A 440 -0.28 11.53 -18.17
N ASN A 441 -1.20 12.50 -18.02
CA ASN A 441 -2.59 12.40 -18.47
C ASN A 441 -3.33 11.15 -17.94
N GLU A 442 -2.94 10.69 -16.75
CA GLU A 442 -3.45 9.49 -16.09
C GLU A 442 -3.54 9.71 -14.57
N GLY A 443 -4.68 9.36 -13.96
CA GLY A 443 -4.92 9.48 -12.52
C GLY A 443 -4.76 8.17 -11.73
N LEU A 444 -4.67 7.01 -12.42
CA LEU A 444 -4.50 5.70 -11.80
C LEU A 444 -3.18 5.07 -12.24
N ILE A 445 -2.16 5.17 -11.39
CA ILE A 445 -0.78 4.72 -11.71
C ILE A 445 -0.38 3.40 -11.05
N SER A 446 -1.24 2.84 -10.21
CA SER A 446 -0.94 1.61 -9.47
C SER A 446 -1.24 0.37 -10.30
N THR A 447 -0.21 -0.44 -10.59
CA THR A 447 -0.32 -1.72 -11.31
C THR A 447 0.81 -2.67 -10.85
N GLU A 448 0.60 -3.97 -10.97
CA GLU A 448 1.58 -5.00 -10.62
C GLU A 448 2.77 -5.05 -11.57
N VAL A 449 2.59 -4.60 -12.82
CA VAL A 449 3.64 -4.68 -13.86
C VAL A 449 4.68 -3.56 -13.77
N ALA A 450 4.36 -2.46 -13.08
CA ALA A 450 5.24 -1.30 -12.94
C ALA A 450 5.86 -1.22 -11.53
N PRO A 451 7.07 -0.64 -11.37
CA PRO A 451 7.73 -0.52 -10.08
C PRO A 451 7.08 0.58 -9.24
N PHE A 452 6.32 0.18 -8.24
CA PHE A 452 5.71 1.08 -7.28
C PHE A 452 6.69 1.43 -6.17
N GLY A 453 6.84 2.71 -5.83
CA GLY A 453 7.66 3.16 -4.70
C GLY A 453 8.14 4.59 -4.84
N GLY A 454 8.54 5.15 -3.69
CA GLY A 454 8.96 6.54 -3.57
C GLY A 454 10.46 6.75 -3.47
N ILE A 455 10.83 8.02 -3.42
CA ILE A 455 12.14 8.54 -3.08
C ILE A 455 12.01 9.52 -1.92
N LYS A 456 13.10 10.08 -1.42
CA LYS A 456 13.12 11.01 -0.28
C LYS A 456 12.43 10.38 0.95
N SER A 457 11.62 11.13 1.69
CA SER A 457 10.89 10.64 2.87
C SER A 457 9.70 9.72 2.56
N SER A 458 9.42 9.43 1.28
CA SER A 458 8.40 8.45 0.88
C SER A 458 8.90 7.01 0.88
N GLY A 459 10.19 6.77 1.08
CA GLY A 459 10.69 5.43 1.38
C GLY A 459 11.83 4.92 0.51
N LEU A 460 12.01 3.60 0.56
CA LEU A 460 13.11 2.85 -0.06
C LEU A 460 12.57 1.55 -0.66
N GLY A 461 13.17 1.12 -1.79
CA GLY A 461 12.78 -0.10 -2.49
C GLY A 461 11.66 0.13 -3.50
N ARG A 462 11.25 -0.95 -4.16
CA ARG A 462 10.14 -0.96 -5.11
C ARG A 462 9.29 -2.21 -4.91
N GLU A 463 7.99 -2.08 -5.09
CA GLU A 463 7.03 -3.17 -5.06
C GLU A 463 6.43 -3.38 -6.47
N GLY A 464 6.05 -4.62 -6.79
CA GLY A 464 5.61 -4.96 -8.15
C GLY A 464 6.75 -4.98 -9.17
N SER A 465 6.41 -5.20 -10.44
CA SER A 465 7.39 -5.33 -11.51
C SER A 465 8.46 -6.42 -11.26
N LYS A 466 9.34 -6.60 -12.21
CA LYS A 466 10.54 -7.44 -12.04
C LYS A 466 11.50 -6.90 -10.95
N TYR A 467 11.40 -5.62 -10.61
CA TYR A 467 12.27 -5.01 -9.59
C TYR A 467 11.85 -5.40 -8.17
N GLY A 468 10.55 -5.64 -7.94
CA GLY A 468 10.03 -5.90 -6.61
C GLY A 468 10.52 -7.20 -5.97
N ILE A 469 10.98 -8.18 -6.76
CA ILE A 469 11.51 -9.44 -6.24
C ILE A 469 12.99 -9.32 -5.81
N GLU A 470 13.73 -8.36 -6.35
CA GLU A 470 15.17 -8.21 -6.09
C GLU A 470 15.48 -7.94 -4.61
N ASP A 471 14.59 -7.26 -3.92
CA ASP A 471 14.74 -6.97 -2.49
C ASP A 471 14.62 -8.22 -1.59
N TYR A 472 14.17 -9.34 -2.13
CA TYR A 472 14.00 -10.63 -1.44
C TYR A 472 15.11 -11.64 -1.78
N LEU A 473 16.13 -11.17 -2.49
CA LEU A 473 17.23 -11.98 -3.00
C LEU A 473 18.60 -11.47 -2.53
N GLU A 474 19.54 -12.39 -2.37
CA GLU A 474 20.96 -12.11 -2.20
C GLU A 474 21.75 -12.59 -3.43
N ILE A 475 22.74 -11.79 -3.83
CA ILE A 475 23.64 -12.14 -4.93
C ILE A 475 24.84 -12.89 -4.35
N LYS A 476 25.08 -14.11 -4.87
CA LYS A 476 26.25 -14.92 -4.51
C LYS A 476 27.18 -15.08 -5.70
N TYR A 477 28.42 -14.69 -5.52
CA TYR A 477 29.51 -14.92 -6.45
C TYR A 477 30.23 -16.23 -6.12
N THR A 478 30.41 -17.09 -7.11
CA THR A 478 31.19 -18.34 -7.02
C THR A 478 32.28 -18.34 -8.06
N LEU A 479 33.54 -18.47 -7.62
CA LEU A 479 34.71 -18.71 -8.49
C LEU A 479 35.13 -20.18 -8.39
N MET A 480 35.05 -20.90 -9.48
CA MET A 480 35.54 -22.27 -9.59
C MET A 480 36.90 -22.23 -10.30
N GLY A 481 37.97 -22.59 -9.59
CA GLY A 481 39.31 -22.65 -10.13
C GLY A 481 39.78 -24.09 -10.37
N GLY A 482 40.90 -24.24 -11.11
CA GLY A 482 41.51 -25.54 -11.37
C GLY A 482 40.76 -26.39 -12.41
N LEU A 483 40.06 -25.75 -13.35
CA LEU A 483 39.30 -26.39 -14.43
C LEU A 483 40.10 -26.57 -15.69
#